data_d0c585329c9711a55ff3f0b7c364b4fc
#
_entry.id   d0c585329c9711a55ff3f0b7c364b4fc
#
_cell.length_a   1.000
_cell.length_b   1.000
_cell.length_c   1.000
_cell.angle_alpha   90.00
_cell.angle_beta   90.00
_cell.angle_gamma   90.00
#
_symmetry.space_group_name_H-M   'P 1'
#
loop_
_entity.id
_entity.type
_entity.pdbx_description
1 polymer ?
#
loop_
_entity_poly.entity_id
_entity_poly.type
_entity_poly.pdbx_seq_one_letter_code
_entity_poly.pdbx_strand_id
1 'polypeptide(L)'
;MRATIGILLAVAGLMASGPAVAACKVARVLELPVTVAGRRPMVTAQLGGRDLRFIVDSGAFYSTISRANAAEFGLKVSSLPPTFRVSGVGGSSTVGEAIVRDFTLGGVAIPKVSFIVGGSDTGTAGLIGQNILGLMDVEYDLPHGVVRLMRTTDCGKTNLAYWAGDKPMTMLPLIEQPHSNFNPHTVATVEINGRKVRALFDTGAQTSLLSLAVAREMGVTPASAGVVAAGMGGGLGSRQVRSWYAPFDRIDLGGEVIPKPKIHIAEVDLGRADLLVGVDFFLTHRVFVSNATKRMFFTYEGGPVFGLTPSGARDLNGKAIDLTDKAGEPTDAAGYSRRGAVLLSNRRVTEALADFDRAVAMAPTEGHYLHQRAMARLADRQMLPALADLDRAITLAPADAEARLTRAGLRLSGGDREGAKADLAVADTALAPSANGRMALGAMYNRADMPEASAANYAQWLRTHRDDGRRGAALNGRCWALAVMGRDLDEALDDCNAALKLTPGSPNVLDSRALVQLRRGDLPAALADYDAALKVRPRQAWSLYARGIAAAKAGRAEEARANRAAALAINSRIGEQAKRMGLE
;
A
#
# COMPACT_ATOMS: atom_id res chain seq x y z
N MET A 1 -68.73 69.71 36.24
CA MET A 1 -68.05 69.23 35.03
C MET A 1 -66.99 68.22 35.45
N ARG A 2 -67.28 66.93 35.23
CA ARG A 2 -66.39 65.81 35.66
C ARG A 2 -65.53 65.39 34.49
N ALA A 3 -64.18 65.43 34.64
CA ALA A 3 -63.23 64.92 33.67
C ALA A 3 -62.86 63.46 34.01
N THR A 4 -63.10 62.57 33.13
CA THR A 4 -62.77 61.12 33.20
C THR A 4 -61.37 60.92 32.65
N ILE A 5 -60.45 60.39 33.46
CA ILE A 5 -59.09 60.04 33.11
C ILE A 5 -59.14 58.57 32.70
N GLY A 6 -58.87 58.29 31.41
CA GLY A 6 -58.70 56.90 30.86
C GLY A 6 -57.28 56.40 31.09
N ILE A 7 -57.16 55.29 31.80
CA ILE A 7 -55.87 54.57 31.98
C ILE A 7 -55.67 53.61 30.82
N LEU A 8 -54.66 53.86 29.99
CA LEU A 8 -54.17 52.88 28.96
C LEU A 8 -53.22 51.89 29.67
N LEU A 9 -53.67 50.64 29.77
CA LEU A 9 -52.82 49.51 30.12
C LEU A 9 -51.98 49.10 28.92
N ALA A 10 -50.67 49.33 28.91
CA ALA A 10 -49.71 48.79 27.96
C ALA A 10 -49.38 47.34 28.37
N VAL A 11 -49.88 46.36 27.62
CA VAL A 11 -49.46 44.95 27.74
C VAL A 11 -48.10 44.81 27.08
N ALA A 12 -47.03 44.75 27.86
CA ALA A 12 -45.70 44.37 27.39
C ALA A 12 -45.66 42.87 27.16
N GLY A 13 -45.75 42.46 25.90
CA GLY A 13 -45.53 41.08 25.48
C GLY A 13 -44.06 40.71 25.70
N LEU A 14 -43.76 39.88 26.71
CA LEU A 14 -42.49 39.18 26.80
C LEU A 14 -42.41 38.18 25.63
N MET A 15 -41.72 38.55 24.55
CA MET A 15 -41.22 37.62 23.59
C MET A 15 -40.14 36.79 24.29
N ALA A 16 -40.47 35.57 24.70
CA ALA A 16 -39.48 34.57 25.09
C ALA A 16 -38.63 34.24 23.87
N SER A 17 -37.45 34.87 23.78
CA SER A 17 -36.42 34.43 22.82
C SER A 17 -35.94 33.04 23.27
N GLY A 18 -36.52 32.01 22.67
CA GLY A 18 -35.97 30.67 22.81
C GLY A 18 -34.48 30.67 22.38
N PRO A 19 -33.65 29.84 22.99
CA PRO A 19 -32.24 29.76 22.60
C PRO A 19 -32.17 29.51 21.09
N ALA A 20 -31.58 30.46 20.36
CA ALA A 20 -31.29 30.26 18.94
C ALA A 20 -30.35 29.09 18.85
N VAL A 21 -30.83 27.94 18.39
CA VAL A 21 -29.99 26.78 18.07
C VAL A 21 -29.05 27.26 16.99
N ALA A 22 -27.77 27.35 17.30
CA ALA A 22 -26.75 27.76 16.34
C ALA A 22 -26.80 26.76 15.15
N ALA A 23 -26.82 27.30 13.93
CA ALA A 23 -26.83 26.46 12.76
C ALA A 23 -25.50 25.70 12.65
N CYS A 24 -25.58 24.40 12.33
CA CYS A 24 -24.39 23.57 12.08
C CYS A 24 -23.49 24.21 11.01
N LYS A 25 -22.23 24.39 11.32
CA LYS A 25 -21.23 24.92 10.39
C LYS A 25 -20.19 23.85 10.11
N VAL A 26 -19.93 23.60 8.82
CA VAL A 26 -18.88 22.71 8.33
C VAL A 26 -17.91 23.54 7.51
N ALA A 27 -16.67 23.65 7.96
CA ALA A 27 -15.63 24.44 7.30
C ALA A 27 -14.46 23.55 6.92
N ARG A 28 -14.01 23.66 5.68
CA ARG A 28 -12.77 23.04 5.22
C ARG A 28 -11.58 23.83 5.76
N VAL A 29 -10.70 23.17 6.48
CA VAL A 29 -9.46 23.74 7.03
C VAL A 29 -8.27 23.45 6.13
N LEU A 30 -8.18 22.22 5.61
CA LEU A 30 -7.08 21.78 4.78
C LEU A 30 -7.60 20.79 3.74
N GLU A 31 -7.08 20.88 2.52
CA GLU A 31 -7.32 19.92 1.46
C GLU A 31 -6.00 19.29 1.03
N LEU A 32 -5.96 17.97 1.02
CA LEU A 32 -4.80 17.17 0.66
C LEU A 32 -5.10 16.43 -0.64
N PRO A 33 -4.46 16.80 -1.76
CA PRO A 33 -4.50 16.00 -2.97
C PRO A 33 -3.87 14.63 -2.69
N VAL A 34 -4.60 13.55 -3.06
CA VAL A 34 -4.18 12.17 -2.85
C VAL A 34 -3.90 11.51 -4.19
N THR A 35 -2.74 10.89 -4.32
CA THR A 35 -2.45 9.95 -5.41
C THR A 35 -2.57 8.52 -4.90
N VAL A 36 -3.18 7.64 -5.70
CA VAL A 36 -3.30 6.22 -5.32
C VAL A 36 -2.34 5.40 -6.17
N ALA A 37 -1.42 4.70 -5.52
CA ALA A 37 -0.51 3.78 -6.20
C ALA A 37 -0.50 2.43 -5.48
N GLY A 38 -0.88 1.37 -6.19
CA GLY A 38 -0.95 0.03 -5.62
C GLY A 38 -1.89 -0.04 -4.39
N ARG A 39 -3.04 0.62 -4.44
CA ARG A 39 -4.02 0.74 -3.34
C ARG A 39 -3.45 1.40 -2.09
N ARG A 40 -2.56 2.37 -2.24
CA ARG A 40 -2.05 3.20 -1.14
C ARG A 40 -2.39 4.65 -1.41
N PRO A 41 -3.22 5.29 -0.59
CA PRO A 41 -3.53 6.71 -0.72
C PRO A 41 -2.35 7.52 -0.18
N MET A 42 -1.68 8.24 -1.05
CA MET A 42 -0.46 8.99 -0.73
C MET A 42 -0.69 10.48 -0.87
N VAL A 43 -0.17 11.23 0.09
CA VAL A 43 -0.09 12.69 0.07
C VAL A 43 1.37 13.12 0.02
N THR A 44 1.60 14.29 -0.58
CA THR A 44 2.90 14.95 -0.52
C THR A 44 2.92 15.89 0.67
N ALA A 45 3.96 15.77 1.49
CA ALA A 45 4.29 16.72 2.55
C ALA A 45 5.74 17.17 2.37
N GLN A 46 6.11 18.30 2.99
CA GLN A 46 7.48 18.79 2.94
C GLN A 46 8.15 18.67 4.29
N LEU A 47 9.41 18.27 4.26
CA LEU A 47 10.30 18.26 5.41
C LEU A 47 11.61 18.97 5.01
N GLY A 48 11.93 20.05 5.72
CA GLY A 48 13.09 20.87 5.38
C GLY A 48 13.04 21.38 3.93
N GLY A 49 11.86 21.74 3.42
CA GLY A 49 11.64 22.23 2.05
C GLY A 49 11.70 21.16 0.95
N ARG A 50 11.86 19.87 1.28
CA ARG A 50 11.91 18.76 0.32
C ARG A 50 10.61 17.97 0.36
N ASP A 51 10.07 17.64 -0.81
CA ASP A 51 8.85 16.85 -0.97
C ASP A 51 9.06 15.38 -0.58
N LEU A 52 8.18 14.86 0.23
CA LEU A 52 8.13 13.47 0.68
C LEU A 52 6.71 12.92 0.54
N ARG A 53 6.60 11.66 0.12
CA ARG A 53 5.31 10.98 0.01
C ARG A 53 5.02 10.17 1.28
N PHE A 54 3.85 10.42 1.86
CA PHE A 54 3.33 9.72 3.03
C PHE A 54 2.03 9.01 2.68
N ILE A 55 1.79 7.83 3.26
CA ILE A 55 0.48 7.18 3.20
C ILE A 55 -0.45 7.89 4.18
N VAL A 56 -1.68 8.18 3.78
CA VAL A 56 -2.75 8.59 4.70
C VAL A 56 -3.30 7.33 5.35
N ASP A 57 -3.12 7.22 6.66
CA ASP A 57 -3.38 6.00 7.43
C ASP A 57 -4.30 6.30 8.62
N SER A 58 -5.61 6.06 8.44
CA SER A 58 -6.60 6.25 9.51
C SER A 58 -6.55 5.15 10.58
N GLY A 59 -5.86 4.04 10.31
CA GLY A 59 -5.63 2.95 11.24
C GLY A 59 -4.37 3.13 12.11
N ALA A 60 -3.48 4.07 11.79
CA ALA A 60 -2.29 4.36 12.57
C ALA A 60 -2.58 5.40 13.67
N PHE A 61 -2.23 5.12 14.93
CA PHE A 61 -2.33 6.10 16.02
C PHE A 61 -1.40 7.29 15.82
N TYR A 62 -0.18 7.01 15.35
CA TYR A 62 0.87 7.99 15.20
C TYR A 62 1.30 8.08 13.74
N SER A 63 1.61 9.30 13.33
CA SER A 63 2.39 9.49 12.12
C SER A 63 3.77 8.87 12.30
N THR A 64 4.25 8.19 11.27
CA THR A 64 5.56 7.54 11.29
C THR A 64 6.47 8.11 10.22
N ILE A 65 7.78 8.06 10.47
CA ILE A 65 8.81 8.28 9.46
C ILE A 65 9.76 7.10 9.44
N SER A 66 10.18 6.67 8.26
CA SER A 66 11.14 5.56 8.16
C SER A 66 12.48 5.93 8.79
N ARG A 67 13.21 4.94 9.32
CA ARG A 67 14.57 5.16 9.83
C ARG A 67 15.49 5.74 8.76
N ALA A 68 15.29 5.32 7.50
CA ALA A 68 16.03 5.81 6.36
C ALA A 68 15.85 7.32 6.17
N ASN A 69 14.60 7.78 6.12
CA ASN A 69 14.30 9.21 5.98
C ASN A 69 14.71 10.00 7.24
N ALA A 70 14.47 9.46 8.44
CA ALA A 70 14.91 10.12 9.66
C ALA A 70 16.44 10.38 9.67
N ALA A 71 17.23 9.40 9.22
CA ALA A 71 18.69 9.55 9.08
C ALA A 71 19.08 10.52 7.95
N GLU A 72 18.40 10.46 6.80
CA GLU A 72 18.66 11.35 5.66
C GLU A 72 18.42 12.83 6.00
N PHE A 73 17.41 13.10 6.83
CA PHE A 73 17.08 14.45 7.29
C PHE A 73 17.79 14.84 8.60
N GLY A 74 18.70 14.00 9.10
CA GLY A 74 19.45 14.27 10.33
C GLY A 74 18.58 14.42 11.57
N LEU A 75 17.39 13.78 11.61
CA LEU A 75 16.47 13.90 12.73
C LEU A 75 17.07 13.26 13.99
N LYS A 76 17.01 13.99 15.10
CA LYS A 76 17.38 13.44 16.41
C LYS A 76 16.32 12.46 16.87
N VAL A 77 16.66 11.18 16.90
CA VAL A 77 15.79 10.11 17.35
C VAL A 77 16.04 9.82 18.81
N SER A 78 15.00 9.98 19.62
CA SER A 78 14.99 9.62 21.05
C SER A 78 14.45 8.20 21.22
N SER A 79 15.05 7.45 22.14
CA SER A 79 14.53 6.12 22.49
C SER A 79 13.25 6.26 23.29
N LEU A 80 12.26 5.43 22.97
CA LEU A 80 11.04 5.27 23.76
C LEU A 80 11.22 4.16 24.80
N PRO A 81 10.44 4.13 25.88
CA PRO A 81 10.53 3.05 26.86
C PRO A 81 10.41 1.67 26.18
N PRO A 82 11.12 0.63 26.66
CA PRO A 82 11.08 -0.71 26.05
C PRO A 82 9.68 -1.35 26.01
N THR A 83 8.78 -0.88 26.88
CA THR A 83 7.36 -1.28 26.93
C THR A 83 6.53 -0.63 25.82
N PHE A 84 7.00 0.47 25.23
CA PHE A 84 6.33 1.12 24.11
C PHE A 84 6.65 0.37 22.81
N ARG A 85 5.67 -0.29 22.26
CA ARG A 85 5.76 -1.03 21.00
C ARG A 85 4.63 -0.61 20.09
N VAL A 86 4.95 -0.47 18.83
CA VAL A 86 3.94 -0.29 17.79
C VAL A 86 3.63 -1.66 17.20
N SER A 87 2.35 -2.01 17.14
CA SER A 87 1.88 -3.30 16.65
C SER A 87 0.99 -3.15 15.43
N GLY A 88 1.04 -4.10 14.53
CA GLY A 88 0.19 -4.19 13.33
C GLY A 88 0.11 -5.63 12.83
N VAL A 89 -0.41 -5.83 11.62
CA VAL A 89 -0.62 -7.15 11.01
C VAL A 89 0.66 -8.00 10.96
N GLY A 90 1.82 -7.38 10.79
CA GLY A 90 3.13 -8.04 10.73
C GLY A 90 3.79 -8.26 12.10
N GLY A 91 3.10 -8.02 13.22
CA GLY A 91 3.64 -8.15 14.56
C GLY A 91 3.96 -6.80 15.21
N SER A 92 4.92 -6.78 16.15
CA SER A 92 5.30 -5.57 16.87
C SER A 92 6.76 -5.20 16.63
N SER A 93 7.04 -3.90 16.61
CA SER A 93 8.39 -3.35 16.47
C SER A 93 8.73 -2.39 17.59
N THR A 94 10.02 -2.35 17.96
CA THR A 94 10.59 -1.29 18.79
C THR A 94 10.86 -0.07 17.92
N VAL A 95 10.48 1.10 18.41
CA VAL A 95 10.53 2.35 17.67
C VAL A 95 11.18 3.44 18.50
N GLY A 96 11.60 4.52 17.84
CA GLY A 96 12.01 5.76 18.47
C GLY A 96 11.00 6.86 18.20
N GLU A 97 11.29 8.06 18.71
CA GLU A 97 10.51 9.27 18.46
C GLU A 97 11.43 10.37 17.92
N ALA A 98 10.97 11.09 16.92
CA ALA A 98 11.60 12.31 16.44
C ALA A 98 10.61 13.46 16.44
N ILE A 99 11.05 14.62 16.93
CA ILE A 99 10.28 15.86 16.84
C ILE A 99 10.73 16.60 15.59
N VAL A 100 9.79 16.75 14.66
CA VAL A 100 9.99 17.47 13.41
C VAL A 100 9.45 18.90 13.56
N ARG A 101 10.23 19.89 13.12
CA ARG A 101 9.87 21.32 13.25
C ARG A 101 9.52 21.97 11.92
N ASP A 102 10.15 21.57 10.85
CA ASP A 102 9.93 22.16 9.51
C ASP A 102 9.07 21.24 8.64
N PHE A 103 7.87 20.90 9.14
CA PHE A 103 6.93 20.03 8.46
C PHE A 103 5.78 20.83 7.86
N THR A 104 5.54 20.65 6.55
CA THR A 104 4.43 21.30 5.85
C THR A 104 3.54 20.23 5.23
N LEU A 105 2.24 20.30 5.47
CA LEU A 105 1.25 19.39 4.91
C LEU A 105 0.17 20.20 4.19
N GLY A 106 -0.06 19.92 2.90
CA GLY A 106 -1.05 20.65 2.08
C GLY A 106 -0.83 22.16 2.05
N GLY A 107 0.42 22.62 2.08
CA GLY A 107 0.78 24.05 2.12
C GLY A 107 0.69 24.71 3.50
N VAL A 108 0.24 23.97 4.52
CA VAL A 108 0.13 24.47 5.91
C VAL A 108 1.35 24.01 6.70
N ALA A 109 2.11 24.96 7.27
CA ALA A 109 3.23 24.67 8.15
C ALA A 109 2.71 24.18 9.52
N ILE A 110 3.25 23.05 9.98
CA ILE A 110 2.99 22.50 11.32
C ILE A 110 4.27 22.72 12.14
N PRO A 111 4.29 23.67 13.07
CA PRO A 111 5.53 24.13 13.70
C PRO A 111 6.27 23.05 14.49
N LYS A 112 5.53 22.05 14.99
CA LYS A 112 6.09 20.95 15.76
C LYS A 112 5.17 19.75 15.67
N VAL A 113 5.69 18.64 15.16
CA VAL A 113 4.98 17.37 15.11
C VAL A 113 5.90 16.23 15.56
N SER A 114 5.36 15.31 16.35
CA SER A 114 6.06 14.08 16.75
C SER A 114 5.79 12.99 15.72
N PHE A 115 6.85 12.36 15.27
CA PHE A 115 6.83 11.16 14.44
C PHE A 115 7.43 9.98 15.17
N ILE A 116 6.79 8.85 15.07
CA ILE A 116 7.40 7.57 15.45
C ILE A 116 8.40 7.19 14.37
N VAL A 117 9.62 6.81 14.76
CA VAL A 117 10.70 6.43 13.84
C VAL A 117 10.89 4.93 13.85
N GLY A 118 10.69 4.29 12.72
CA GLY A 118 10.74 2.83 12.54
C GLY A 118 9.35 2.21 12.45
N GLY A 119 9.29 0.90 12.63
CA GLY A 119 8.10 0.11 12.37
C GLY A 119 8.27 -0.68 11.08
N SER A 120 7.31 -0.63 10.16
CA SER A 120 7.50 -1.16 8.81
C SER A 120 7.85 -0.03 7.85
N ASP A 121 8.81 -0.29 6.98
CA ASP A 121 9.05 0.58 5.83
C ASP A 121 8.00 0.24 4.76
N THR A 122 7.11 1.20 4.51
CA THR A 122 5.98 1.03 3.60
C THR A 122 6.34 1.33 2.15
N GLY A 123 7.59 1.63 1.86
CA GLY A 123 8.01 2.09 0.53
C GLY A 123 7.74 3.57 0.27
N THR A 124 7.41 4.33 1.32
CA THR A 124 7.19 5.77 1.31
C THR A 124 8.02 6.41 2.43
N ALA A 125 7.94 7.72 2.60
CA ALA A 125 8.62 8.37 3.73
C ALA A 125 8.09 7.91 5.09
N GLY A 126 6.81 7.56 5.15
CA GLY A 126 6.13 7.11 6.35
C GLY A 126 4.61 7.17 6.21
N LEU A 127 3.93 7.35 7.33
CA LEU A 127 2.47 7.43 7.42
C LEU A 127 2.06 8.75 8.06
N ILE A 128 0.93 9.32 7.64
CA ILE A 128 0.20 10.37 8.35
C ILE A 128 -0.93 9.69 9.11
N GLY A 129 -0.81 9.64 10.43
CA GLY A 129 -1.73 8.96 11.34
C GLY A 129 -2.65 9.89 12.11
N GLN A 130 -3.35 9.32 13.11
CA GLN A 130 -4.40 9.99 13.89
C GLN A 130 -3.90 11.15 14.76
N ASN A 131 -2.62 11.20 15.11
CA ASN A 131 -2.05 12.36 15.79
C ASN A 131 -2.10 13.66 14.95
N ILE A 132 -2.30 13.53 13.62
CA ILE A 132 -2.53 14.64 12.70
C ILE A 132 -3.99 14.62 12.21
N LEU A 133 -4.44 13.48 11.65
CA LEU A 133 -5.79 13.35 11.10
C LEU A 133 -6.87 13.54 12.16
N GLY A 134 -6.67 12.98 13.36
CA GLY A 134 -7.64 13.02 14.45
C GLY A 134 -7.75 14.36 15.19
N LEU A 135 -6.96 15.37 14.82
CA LEU A 135 -7.08 16.72 15.38
C LEU A 135 -8.38 17.42 14.95
N MET A 136 -9.00 16.96 13.88
CA MET A 136 -10.21 17.53 13.28
C MET A 136 -11.14 16.39 12.80
N ASP A 137 -12.29 16.75 12.26
CA ASP A 137 -13.09 15.84 11.46
C ASP A 137 -12.39 15.61 10.12
N VAL A 138 -12.53 14.41 9.53
CA VAL A 138 -11.84 14.06 8.29
C VAL A 138 -12.83 13.58 7.24
N GLU A 139 -12.74 14.16 6.07
CA GLU A 139 -13.42 13.67 4.89
C GLU A 139 -12.41 12.92 4.01
N TYR A 140 -12.62 11.63 3.81
CA TYR A 140 -11.88 10.79 2.87
C TYR A 140 -12.69 10.68 1.58
N ASP A 141 -12.34 11.48 0.60
CA ASP A 141 -12.93 11.48 -0.74
C ASP A 141 -11.94 10.86 -1.72
N LEU A 142 -11.57 9.59 -1.42
CA LEU A 142 -10.57 8.89 -2.22
C LEU A 142 -11.05 8.56 -3.66
N PRO A 143 -12.34 8.34 -3.94
CA PRO A 143 -12.81 8.23 -5.32
C PRO A 143 -12.42 9.45 -6.19
N HIS A 144 -12.36 10.64 -5.58
CA HIS A 144 -11.96 11.88 -6.26
C HIS A 144 -10.50 12.28 -5.98
N GLY A 145 -9.74 11.43 -5.28
CA GLY A 145 -8.32 11.64 -4.98
C GLY A 145 -8.06 12.82 -4.03
N VAL A 146 -8.87 12.96 -2.99
CA VAL A 146 -8.74 14.06 -2.01
C VAL A 146 -9.02 13.56 -0.59
N VAL A 147 -8.28 14.10 0.39
CA VAL A 147 -8.62 14.02 1.82
C VAL A 147 -8.72 15.45 2.36
N ARG A 148 -9.76 15.74 3.14
CA ARG A 148 -10.00 17.07 3.71
C ARG A 148 -10.05 17.01 5.23
N LEU A 149 -9.32 17.89 5.89
CA LEU A 149 -9.49 18.15 7.31
C LEU A 149 -10.56 19.23 7.48
N MET A 150 -11.57 18.90 8.27
CA MET A 150 -12.80 19.68 8.41
C MET A 150 -12.98 20.12 9.86
N ARG A 151 -13.57 21.29 10.05
CA ARG A 151 -14.03 21.74 11.37
C ARG A 151 -15.53 21.85 11.37
N THR A 152 -16.16 21.11 12.28
CA THR A 152 -17.61 21.19 12.51
C THR A 152 -17.88 21.94 13.82
N THR A 153 -18.91 22.75 13.84
CA THR A 153 -19.35 23.51 15.02
C THR A 153 -20.88 23.45 15.11
N ASP A 154 -21.39 23.16 16.29
CA ASP A 154 -22.85 23.10 16.61
C ASP A 154 -23.63 22.09 15.75
N CYS A 155 -22.98 20.99 15.33
CA CYS A 155 -23.56 20.03 14.39
C CYS A 155 -24.36 18.88 15.03
N GLY A 156 -24.35 18.73 16.35
CA GLY A 156 -25.21 17.83 17.11
C GLY A 156 -25.66 16.55 16.36
N LYS A 157 -26.95 16.49 16.00
CA LYS A 157 -27.54 15.37 15.26
C LYS A 157 -27.57 15.58 13.74
N THR A 158 -27.04 16.68 13.23
CA THR A 158 -27.06 17.03 11.80
C THR A 158 -26.36 15.96 10.95
N ASN A 159 -26.90 15.71 9.77
CA ASN A 159 -26.22 14.92 8.74
C ASN A 159 -25.02 15.71 8.20
N LEU A 160 -23.84 15.11 8.29
CA LEU A 160 -22.59 15.73 7.86
C LEU A 160 -22.14 15.29 6.45
N ALA A 161 -22.87 14.42 5.80
CA ALA A 161 -22.66 14.09 4.39
C ALA A 161 -23.26 15.19 3.49
N TYR A 162 -22.74 16.41 3.60
CA TYR A 162 -23.26 17.61 2.93
C TYR A 162 -23.26 17.52 1.39
N TRP A 163 -22.50 16.61 0.84
CA TRP A 163 -22.41 16.33 -0.60
C TRP A 163 -23.46 15.35 -1.10
N ALA A 164 -24.14 14.62 -0.18
CA ALA A 164 -24.98 13.50 -0.56
C ALA A 164 -26.21 13.93 -1.37
N GLY A 165 -26.76 15.13 -1.09
CA GLY A 165 -28.04 15.54 -1.70
C GLY A 165 -29.11 14.47 -1.46
N ASP A 166 -29.72 13.97 -2.54
CA ASP A 166 -30.72 12.88 -2.52
C ASP A 166 -30.12 11.47 -2.62
N LYS A 167 -28.77 11.35 -2.63
CA LYS A 167 -28.10 10.03 -2.68
C LYS A 167 -28.36 9.23 -1.42
N PRO A 168 -28.50 7.89 -1.51
CA PRO A 168 -28.50 7.02 -0.36
C PRO A 168 -27.22 7.26 0.47
N MET A 169 -27.40 7.51 1.75
CA MET A 169 -26.30 7.80 2.68
C MET A 169 -26.44 6.88 3.89
N THR A 170 -25.32 6.34 4.31
CA THR A 170 -25.22 5.52 5.51
C THR A 170 -24.57 6.30 6.65
N MET A 171 -25.04 6.11 7.88
CA MET A 171 -24.45 6.65 9.10
C MET A 171 -24.16 5.52 10.09
N LEU A 172 -22.91 5.46 10.54
CA LEU A 172 -22.46 4.55 11.59
C LEU A 172 -22.07 5.33 12.85
N PRO A 173 -22.59 4.96 14.02
CA PRO A 173 -22.06 5.46 15.29
C PRO A 173 -20.68 4.86 15.52
N LEU A 174 -19.73 5.69 15.92
CA LEU A 174 -18.39 5.23 16.28
C LEU A 174 -18.37 4.74 17.72
N ILE A 175 -17.62 3.66 17.95
CA ILE A 175 -17.43 3.10 19.28
C ILE A 175 -16.46 3.99 20.06
N GLU A 176 -16.93 4.56 21.14
CA GLU A 176 -16.06 5.30 22.06
C GLU A 176 -15.06 4.35 22.73
N GLN A 177 -13.79 4.75 22.74
CA GLN A 177 -12.74 4.00 23.41
C GLN A 177 -12.45 4.65 24.75
N PRO A 178 -12.91 4.07 25.87
CA PRO A 178 -12.65 4.61 27.19
C PRO A 178 -11.13 4.55 27.50
N HIS A 179 -10.60 5.60 28.11
CA HIS A 179 -9.26 5.70 28.70
C HIS A 179 -8.05 5.76 27.75
N SER A 180 -8.20 6.15 26.48
CA SER A 180 -7.03 6.51 25.71
C SER A 180 -6.90 8.04 25.62
N ASN A 181 -5.83 8.59 26.17
CA ASN A 181 -5.43 9.99 25.95
C ASN A 181 -4.95 10.22 24.51
N PHE A 182 -5.08 9.21 23.66
CA PHE A 182 -4.69 9.19 22.25
C PHE A 182 -5.95 9.28 21.40
N ASN A 183 -5.85 9.94 20.25
CA ASN A 183 -6.95 10.04 19.30
C ASN A 183 -7.46 8.65 18.90
N PRO A 184 -8.77 8.39 19.06
CA PRO A 184 -9.32 7.06 18.87
C PRO A 184 -9.28 6.67 17.40
N HIS A 185 -9.04 5.38 17.14
CA HIS A 185 -9.28 4.79 15.83
C HIS A 185 -10.76 4.93 15.41
N THR A 186 -11.02 4.98 14.12
CA THR A 186 -12.38 4.95 13.55
C THR A 186 -12.91 3.52 13.62
N VAL A 187 -13.60 3.19 14.71
CA VAL A 187 -14.17 1.86 14.94
C VAL A 187 -15.69 1.95 15.02
N ALA A 188 -16.38 1.07 14.29
CA ALA A 188 -17.83 0.95 14.33
C ALA A 188 -18.25 -0.52 14.40
N THR A 189 -19.51 -0.79 14.73
CA THR A 189 -20.10 -2.12 14.63
C THR A 189 -20.71 -2.31 13.25
N VAL A 190 -20.34 -3.40 12.59
CA VAL A 190 -20.93 -3.86 11.32
C VAL A 190 -21.41 -5.31 11.49
N GLU A 191 -22.14 -5.85 10.50
CA GLU A 191 -22.60 -7.23 10.56
C GLU A 191 -22.10 -8.05 9.38
N ILE A 192 -21.58 -9.26 9.65
CA ILE A 192 -21.23 -10.26 8.63
C ILE A 192 -22.08 -11.50 8.89
N ASN A 193 -22.89 -11.92 7.92
CA ASN A 193 -23.83 -13.04 8.03
C ASN A 193 -24.76 -12.92 9.27
N GLY A 194 -25.16 -11.68 9.64
CA GLY A 194 -25.98 -11.40 10.81
C GLY A 194 -25.22 -11.33 12.14
N ARG A 195 -23.92 -11.61 12.17
CA ARG A 195 -23.07 -11.48 13.35
C ARG A 195 -22.46 -10.09 13.43
N LYS A 196 -22.62 -9.44 14.57
CA LYS A 196 -21.96 -8.14 14.86
C LYS A 196 -20.46 -8.34 15.07
N VAL A 197 -19.67 -7.53 14.36
CA VAL A 197 -18.21 -7.49 14.45
C VAL A 197 -17.75 -6.04 14.59
N ARG A 198 -16.64 -5.83 15.28
CA ARG A 198 -16.02 -4.51 15.41
C ARG A 198 -15.12 -4.29 14.20
N ALA A 199 -15.47 -3.29 13.39
CA ALA A 199 -14.74 -2.91 12.20
C ALA A 199 -13.89 -1.67 12.45
N LEU A 200 -12.59 -1.77 12.21
CA LEU A 200 -11.65 -0.65 12.15
C LEU A 200 -11.55 -0.17 10.71
N PHE A 201 -11.90 1.08 10.46
CA PHE A 201 -11.80 1.71 9.13
C PHE A 201 -10.40 2.28 8.94
N ASP A 202 -9.63 1.65 8.05
CA ASP A 202 -8.18 1.82 7.93
C ASP A 202 -7.76 2.08 6.47
N THR A 203 -7.47 3.34 6.14
CA THR A 203 -6.98 3.73 4.82
C THR A 203 -5.54 3.29 4.55
N GLY A 204 -4.79 2.87 5.57
CA GLY A 204 -3.45 2.29 5.45
C GLY A 204 -3.47 0.82 5.02
N ALA A 205 -4.58 0.10 5.27
CA ALA A 205 -4.76 -1.28 4.87
C ALA A 205 -5.18 -1.36 3.39
N GLN A 206 -4.42 -2.07 2.55
CA GLN A 206 -4.67 -2.17 1.11
C GLN A 206 -5.94 -2.94 0.75
N THR A 207 -6.42 -3.80 1.65
CA THR A 207 -7.62 -4.62 1.48
C THR A 207 -8.28 -4.84 2.83
N SER A 208 -9.58 -5.01 2.82
CA SER A 208 -10.34 -5.41 4.00
C SER A 208 -9.97 -6.82 4.43
N LEU A 209 -9.85 -7.03 5.75
CA LEU A 209 -9.29 -8.25 6.33
C LEU A 209 -10.04 -8.63 7.61
N LEU A 210 -10.66 -9.81 7.63
CA LEU A 210 -11.29 -10.40 8.82
C LEU A 210 -10.31 -11.32 9.53
N SER A 211 -10.25 -11.27 10.86
CA SER A 211 -9.50 -12.24 11.66
C SER A 211 -9.99 -13.66 11.39
N LEU A 212 -9.06 -14.60 11.16
CA LEU A 212 -9.40 -16.02 10.96
C LEU A 212 -10.10 -16.62 12.20
N ALA A 213 -9.80 -16.14 13.40
CA ALA A 213 -10.47 -16.56 14.62
C ALA A 213 -11.97 -16.26 14.52
N VAL A 214 -12.34 -15.03 14.15
CA VAL A 214 -13.73 -14.60 13.99
C VAL A 214 -14.40 -15.30 12.81
N ALA A 215 -13.69 -15.52 11.70
CA ALA A 215 -14.20 -16.30 10.57
C ALA A 215 -14.56 -17.75 10.97
N ARG A 216 -13.73 -18.39 11.79
CA ARG A 216 -13.99 -19.75 12.33
C ARG A 216 -15.26 -19.81 13.19
N GLU A 217 -15.52 -18.78 13.98
CA GLU A 217 -16.75 -18.69 14.77
C GLU A 217 -18.01 -18.54 13.90
N MET A 218 -17.84 -18.11 12.64
CA MET A 218 -18.88 -18.10 11.61
C MET A 218 -18.89 -19.37 10.74
N GLY A 219 -18.12 -20.40 11.10
CA GLY A 219 -18.01 -21.65 10.35
C GLY A 219 -17.13 -21.57 9.09
N VAL A 220 -16.42 -20.46 8.87
CA VAL A 220 -15.55 -20.26 7.70
C VAL A 220 -14.10 -20.56 8.06
N THR A 221 -13.50 -21.50 7.36
CA THR A 221 -12.12 -21.98 7.58
C THR A 221 -11.37 -22.00 6.24
N PRO A 222 -10.04 -22.13 6.22
CA PRO A 222 -9.28 -22.32 4.99
C PRO A 222 -9.69 -23.55 4.15
N ALA A 223 -10.37 -24.54 4.77
CA ALA A 223 -10.86 -25.74 4.11
C ALA A 223 -12.33 -25.63 3.66
N SER A 224 -13.02 -24.52 3.96
CA SER A 224 -14.41 -24.33 3.58
C SER A 224 -14.58 -24.18 2.08
N ALA A 225 -15.73 -24.60 1.55
CA ALA A 225 -16.04 -24.51 0.12
C ALA A 225 -15.94 -23.05 -0.39
N GLY A 226 -15.32 -22.84 -1.54
CA GLY A 226 -15.14 -21.52 -2.15
C GLY A 226 -14.03 -20.66 -1.52
N VAL A 227 -13.36 -21.13 -0.48
CA VAL A 227 -12.17 -20.46 0.09
C VAL A 227 -10.94 -20.80 -0.75
N VAL A 228 -10.19 -19.77 -1.17
CA VAL A 228 -8.99 -19.91 -1.98
C VAL A 228 -7.81 -19.18 -1.33
N ALA A 229 -6.62 -19.77 -1.40
CA ALA A 229 -5.42 -19.14 -0.86
C ALA A 229 -5.13 -17.81 -1.58
N ALA A 230 -4.93 -16.75 -0.82
CA ALA A 230 -4.56 -15.42 -1.33
C ALA A 230 -3.04 -15.16 -1.23
N GLY A 231 -2.30 -16.07 -0.59
CA GLY A 231 -0.86 -15.98 -0.41
C GLY A 231 -0.44 -15.45 0.95
N MET A 232 0.74 -14.83 0.98
CA MET A 232 1.30 -14.22 2.19
C MET A 232 1.09 -12.72 2.13
N GLY A 233 0.60 -12.14 3.21
CA GLY A 233 0.44 -10.71 3.41
C GLY A 233 1.27 -10.22 4.59
N GLY A 234 1.46 -8.92 4.68
CA GLY A 234 2.14 -8.28 5.79
C GLY A 234 1.62 -6.87 6.01
N GLY A 235 2.07 -6.26 7.08
CA GLY A 235 1.78 -4.88 7.46
C GLY A 235 2.92 -4.36 8.31
N LEU A 236 2.61 -3.48 9.25
CA LEU A 236 3.57 -3.04 10.24
C LEU A 236 4.13 -4.26 10.99
N GLY A 237 5.46 -4.34 11.07
CA GLY A 237 6.21 -5.49 11.57
C GLY A 237 6.82 -6.33 10.45
N SER A 238 7.69 -7.28 10.81
CA SER A 238 8.46 -8.11 9.86
C SER A 238 7.79 -9.45 9.53
N ARG A 239 6.74 -9.83 10.25
CA ARG A 239 6.06 -11.12 10.08
C ARG A 239 5.14 -11.09 8.87
N GLN A 240 5.23 -12.13 8.04
CA GLN A 240 4.24 -12.40 7.01
C GLN A 240 3.18 -13.36 7.53
N VAL A 241 1.92 -13.11 7.18
CA VAL A 241 0.76 -13.91 7.59
C VAL A 241 0.10 -14.55 6.38
N ARG A 242 -0.38 -15.77 6.54
CA ARG A 242 -1.16 -16.45 5.52
C ARG A 242 -2.54 -15.85 5.44
N SER A 243 -3.05 -15.70 4.22
CA SER A 243 -4.38 -15.20 3.98
C SER A 243 -5.11 -15.98 2.90
N TRP A 244 -6.43 -15.93 2.95
CA TRP A 244 -7.34 -16.57 2.00
C TRP A 244 -8.46 -15.61 1.62
N TYR A 245 -9.01 -15.75 0.44
CA TYR A 245 -10.29 -15.15 0.06
C TYR A 245 -11.42 -16.08 0.47
N ALA A 246 -12.33 -15.61 1.27
CA ALA A 246 -13.49 -16.35 1.74
C ALA A 246 -14.79 -15.69 1.29
N PRO A 247 -15.75 -16.44 0.74
CA PRO A 247 -17.09 -15.95 0.47
C PRO A 247 -17.91 -15.89 1.77
N PHE A 248 -18.72 -14.85 1.91
CA PHE A 248 -19.74 -14.70 2.94
C PHE A 248 -21.10 -14.44 2.27
N ASP A 249 -22.21 -14.63 2.99
CA ASP A 249 -23.54 -14.43 2.41
C ASP A 249 -23.86 -12.94 2.27
N ARG A 250 -23.48 -12.14 3.29
CA ARG A 250 -23.71 -10.68 3.29
C ARG A 250 -22.78 -9.98 4.28
N ILE A 251 -22.49 -8.75 3.98
CA ILE A 251 -21.98 -7.76 4.94
C ILE A 251 -22.93 -6.57 4.97
N ASP A 252 -23.18 -6.06 6.17
CA ASP A 252 -24.04 -4.91 6.42
C ASP A 252 -23.21 -3.85 7.14
N LEU A 253 -22.99 -2.73 6.47
CA LEU A 253 -22.20 -1.60 6.96
C LEU A 253 -23.11 -0.50 7.52
N GLY A 254 -24.10 -0.87 8.36
CA GLY A 254 -25.01 0.08 8.98
C GLY A 254 -26.14 0.54 8.07
N GLY A 255 -26.61 -0.34 7.21
CA GLY A 255 -27.70 -0.11 6.26
C GLY A 255 -27.28 -0.27 4.80
N GLU A 256 -26.01 -0.18 4.50
CA GLU A 256 -25.49 -0.58 3.20
C GLU A 256 -25.18 -2.08 3.22
N VAL A 257 -26.02 -2.86 2.53
CA VAL A 257 -25.91 -4.32 2.49
C VAL A 257 -25.25 -4.76 1.18
N ILE A 258 -24.13 -5.45 1.30
CA ILE A 258 -23.40 -6.03 0.17
C ILE A 258 -23.58 -7.55 0.21
N PRO A 259 -24.32 -8.14 -0.76
CA PRO A 259 -24.52 -9.58 -0.81
C PRO A 259 -23.30 -10.31 -1.38
N LYS A 260 -23.02 -11.51 -0.87
CA LYS A 260 -21.96 -12.41 -1.33
C LYS A 260 -20.57 -11.77 -1.42
N PRO A 261 -20.12 -11.01 -0.39
CA PRO A 261 -18.81 -10.39 -0.42
C PRO A 261 -17.71 -11.45 -0.38
N LYS A 262 -16.57 -11.16 -1.02
CA LYS A 262 -15.32 -11.92 -0.86
C LYS A 262 -14.36 -11.12 -0.01
N ILE A 263 -14.16 -11.55 1.23
CA ILE A 263 -13.33 -10.87 2.20
C ILE A 263 -12.05 -11.69 2.43
N HIS A 264 -10.92 -11.03 2.62
CA HIS A 264 -9.72 -11.69 3.08
C HIS A 264 -9.92 -12.17 4.52
N ILE A 265 -9.51 -13.39 4.80
CA ILE A 265 -9.35 -13.90 6.18
C ILE A 265 -7.88 -14.22 6.41
N ALA A 266 -7.34 -13.92 7.59
CA ALA A 266 -5.93 -14.18 7.90
C ALA A 266 -5.69 -14.53 9.38
N GLU A 267 -4.58 -15.21 9.64
CA GLU A 267 -4.11 -15.54 10.99
C GLU A 267 -3.51 -14.32 11.68
N VAL A 268 -4.36 -13.32 11.99
CA VAL A 268 -3.96 -12.07 12.62
C VAL A 268 -4.73 -11.82 13.90
N ASP A 269 -4.06 -11.15 14.83
CA ASP A 269 -4.69 -10.51 15.96
C ASP A 269 -4.80 -9.02 15.65
N LEU A 270 -6.01 -8.53 15.53
CA LEU A 270 -6.33 -7.12 15.28
C LEU A 270 -6.57 -6.34 16.57
N GLY A 271 -6.22 -6.92 17.71
CA GLY A 271 -6.40 -6.31 19.02
C GLY A 271 -7.88 -6.12 19.36
N ARG A 272 -8.35 -4.86 19.30
CA ARG A 272 -9.75 -4.53 19.63
C ARG A 272 -10.72 -4.60 18.45
N ALA A 273 -10.24 -4.86 17.26
CA ALA A 273 -11.04 -5.03 16.06
C ALA A 273 -11.13 -6.51 15.67
N ASP A 274 -12.19 -6.86 14.97
CA ASP A 274 -12.45 -8.17 14.41
C ASP A 274 -12.20 -8.15 12.88
N LEU A 275 -12.45 -6.98 12.27
CA LEU A 275 -12.37 -6.69 10.84
C LEU A 275 -11.58 -5.39 10.62
N LEU A 276 -10.64 -5.39 9.70
CA LEU A 276 -10.13 -4.17 9.05
C LEU A 276 -10.98 -3.90 7.82
N VAL A 277 -11.53 -2.69 7.71
CA VAL A 277 -12.16 -2.19 6.49
C VAL A 277 -11.13 -1.31 5.79
N GLY A 278 -10.52 -1.86 4.76
CA GLY A 278 -9.37 -1.27 4.09
C GLY A 278 -9.72 -0.28 2.97
N VAL A 279 -8.68 0.12 2.25
CA VAL A 279 -8.78 1.10 1.17
C VAL A 279 -9.69 0.65 0.02
N ASP A 280 -9.94 -0.65 -0.14
CA ASP A 280 -10.90 -1.20 -1.10
C ASP A 280 -12.35 -0.71 -0.85
N PHE A 281 -12.69 -0.36 0.40
CA PHE A 281 -13.91 0.34 0.73
C PHE A 281 -13.78 1.85 0.41
N PHE A 282 -12.72 2.51 0.86
CA PHE A 282 -12.56 3.95 0.70
C PHE A 282 -12.39 4.41 -0.77
N LEU A 283 -11.92 3.53 -1.66
CA LEU A 283 -11.82 3.83 -3.10
C LEU A 283 -13.19 3.83 -3.81
N THR A 284 -14.23 3.39 -3.13
CA THR A 284 -15.59 3.29 -3.66
C THR A 284 -16.59 4.11 -2.87
N HIS A 285 -16.15 4.74 -1.77
CA HIS A 285 -17.00 5.53 -0.89
C HIS A 285 -16.36 6.89 -0.59
N ARG A 286 -17.19 7.91 -0.53
CA ARG A 286 -16.85 9.18 0.09
C ARG A 286 -17.28 9.14 1.54
N VAL A 287 -16.33 9.30 2.45
CA VAL A 287 -16.49 9.01 3.88
C VAL A 287 -16.18 10.27 4.69
N PHE A 288 -17.08 10.66 5.58
CA PHE A 288 -16.87 11.73 6.55
C PHE A 288 -16.83 11.13 7.96
N VAL A 289 -15.70 11.26 8.62
CA VAL A 289 -15.50 10.84 10.01
C VAL A 289 -15.57 12.07 10.90
N SER A 290 -16.62 12.18 11.70
CA SER A 290 -16.75 13.26 12.69
C SER A 290 -16.21 12.80 14.03
N ASN A 291 -15.04 13.29 14.39
CA ASN A 291 -14.44 13.10 15.71
C ASN A 291 -15.21 13.88 16.78
N ALA A 292 -15.85 14.98 16.40
CA ALA A 292 -16.64 15.81 17.29
C ALA A 292 -17.96 15.15 17.69
N THR A 293 -18.68 14.51 16.75
CA THR A 293 -20.00 13.91 16.99
C THR A 293 -19.96 12.38 17.15
N LYS A 294 -18.77 11.78 17.03
CA LYS A 294 -18.57 10.32 17.10
C LYS A 294 -19.46 9.55 16.12
N ARG A 295 -19.52 10.04 14.90
CA ARG A 295 -20.29 9.41 13.81
C ARG A 295 -19.48 9.42 12.53
N MET A 296 -19.70 8.41 11.73
CA MET A 296 -19.17 8.30 10.38
C MET A 296 -20.33 8.30 9.40
N PHE A 297 -20.19 9.04 8.32
CA PHE A 297 -21.16 9.16 7.24
C PHE A 297 -20.49 8.77 5.95
N PHE A 298 -21.17 8.06 5.08
CA PHE A 298 -20.62 7.74 3.77
C PHE A 298 -21.69 7.55 2.70
N THR A 299 -21.29 7.79 1.45
CA THR A 299 -22.05 7.51 0.25
C THR A 299 -21.21 6.62 -0.65
N TYR A 300 -21.89 5.74 -1.39
CA TYR A 300 -21.23 4.95 -2.42
C TYR A 300 -21.02 5.81 -3.68
N GLU A 301 -19.78 5.81 -4.22
CA GLU A 301 -19.35 6.62 -5.37
C GLU A 301 -19.00 5.77 -6.61
N GLY A 302 -19.23 4.45 -6.54
CA GLY A 302 -19.01 3.54 -7.66
C GLY A 302 -17.77 2.68 -7.55
N GLY A 303 -17.73 1.58 -8.29
CA GLY A 303 -16.64 0.61 -8.31
C GLY A 303 -16.92 -0.67 -7.53
N PRO A 304 -16.02 -1.66 -7.55
CA PRO A 304 -16.21 -2.92 -6.85
C PRO A 304 -15.97 -2.75 -5.34
N VAL A 305 -16.93 -3.21 -4.53
CA VAL A 305 -16.83 -3.27 -3.07
C VAL A 305 -16.59 -4.71 -2.65
N PHE A 306 -15.55 -4.99 -1.89
CA PHE A 306 -15.15 -6.34 -1.45
C PHE A 306 -15.10 -7.38 -2.60
N GLY A 307 -14.59 -6.96 -3.76
CA GLY A 307 -14.45 -7.83 -4.94
C GLY A 307 -15.70 -8.02 -5.79
N LEU A 308 -16.79 -7.31 -5.48
CA LEU A 308 -18.03 -7.35 -6.25
C LEU A 308 -18.10 -6.24 -7.29
N THR A 309 -18.83 -6.51 -8.38
CA THR A 309 -19.29 -5.47 -9.31
C THR A 309 -20.54 -4.77 -8.76
N PRO A 310 -20.79 -3.51 -9.14
CA PRO A 310 -21.80 -2.63 -8.56
C PRO A 310 -23.26 -3.13 -8.55
N SER A 311 -23.61 -4.08 -9.39
CA SER A 311 -25.02 -4.53 -9.57
C SER A 311 -25.60 -5.31 -8.37
N GLY A 312 -24.87 -5.44 -7.26
CA GLY A 312 -25.28 -6.27 -6.12
C GLY A 312 -25.51 -5.56 -4.79
N ALA A 313 -25.29 -4.25 -4.68
CA ALA A 313 -25.49 -3.52 -3.42
C ALA A 313 -26.98 -3.18 -3.22
N ARG A 314 -27.48 -3.37 -1.99
CA ARG A 314 -28.84 -3.03 -1.59
C ARG A 314 -28.82 -2.36 -0.22
N ASP A 315 -29.75 -1.41 0.01
CA ASP A 315 -29.97 -0.82 1.33
C ASP A 315 -30.69 -1.81 2.28
N LEU A 316 -30.88 -1.42 3.54
CA LEU A 316 -31.56 -2.23 4.56
C LEU A 316 -33.00 -2.63 4.17
N ASN A 317 -33.64 -1.88 3.29
CA ASN A 317 -34.99 -2.13 2.81
C ASN A 317 -35.00 -3.05 1.58
N GLY A 318 -33.84 -3.55 1.16
CA GLY A 318 -33.69 -4.40 -0.01
C GLY A 318 -33.75 -3.65 -1.34
N LYS A 319 -33.83 -2.32 -1.34
CA LYS A 319 -33.83 -1.49 -2.55
C LYS A 319 -32.42 -1.51 -3.16
N ALA A 320 -32.33 -1.77 -4.46
CA ALA A 320 -31.06 -1.67 -5.18
C ALA A 320 -30.53 -0.23 -5.07
N ILE A 321 -29.29 -0.10 -4.59
CA ILE A 321 -28.58 1.17 -4.62
C ILE A 321 -28.13 1.38 -6.06
N ASP A 322 -28.53 2.49 -6.68
CA ASP A 322 -28.03 2.86 -8.01
C ASP A 322 -26.58 3.30 -7.90
N LEU A 323 -25.70 2.42 -8.38
CA LEU A 323 -24.26 2.58 -8.30
C LEU A 323 -23.68 3.26 -9.55
N THR A 324 -24.54 3.76 -10.43
CA THR A 324 -24.14 4.37 -11.71
C THR A 324 -24.00 5.89 -11.62
N ASP A 325 -24.22 6.48 -10.45
CA ASP A 325 -24.15 7.93 -10.30
C ASP A 325 -22.73 8.43 -10.53
N LYS A 326 -22.57 9.28 -11.53
CA LYS A 326 -21.28 9.80 -11.96
C LYS A 326 -20.76 10.77 -10.90
N ALA A 327 -19.63 10.43 -10.31
CA ALA A 327 -18.80 11.43 -9.66
C ALA A 327 -18.61 12.62 -10.61
N GLY A 328 -18.68 13.84 -10.09
CA GLY A 328 -18.50 15.04 -10.92
C GLY A 328 -17.25 14.90 -11.81
N GLU A 329 -17.39 15.24 -13.09
CA GLU A 329 -16.25 15.19 -14.02
C GLU A 329 -15.13 16.10 -13.50
N PRO A 330 -13.86 15.63 -13.44
CA PRO A 330 -12.74 16.48 -13.11
C PRO A 330 -12.63 17.64 -14.10
N THR A 331 -12.21 18.81 -13.64
CA THR A 331 -12.11 20.02 -14.46
C THR A 331 -10.67 20.36 -14.85
N ASP A 332 -9.69 19.66 -14.27
CA ASP A 332 -8.26 19.89 -14.53
C ASP A 332 -7.48 18.60 -14.76
N ALA A 333 -6.27 18.70 -15.30
CA ALA A 333 -5.39 17.57 -15.58
C ALA A 333 -5.07 16.75 -14.32
N ALA A 334 -4.87 17.42 -13.19
CA ALA A 334 -4.55 16.77 -11.93
C ALA A 334 -5.73 15.94 -11.41
N GLY A 335 -6.96 16.42 -11.55
CA GLY A 335 -8.18 15.69 -11.20
C GLY A 335 -8.36 14.42 -12.04
N TYR A 336 -8.21 14.52 -13.36
CA TYR A 336 -8.23 13.35 -14.24
C TYR A 336 -7.13 12.36 -13.90
N SER A 337 -5.90 12.84 -13.65
CA SER A 337 -4.78 11.98 -13.23
C SER A 337 -5.08 11.23 -11.93
N ARG A 338 -5.63 11.91 -10.92
CA ARG A 338 -6.00 11.27 -9.64
C ARG A 338 -7.10 10.23 -9.84
N ARG A 339 -8.18 10.55 -10.55
CA ARG A 339 -9.28 9.61 -10.83
C ARG A 339 -8.78 8.43 -11.66
N GLY A 340 -7.96 8.67 -12.67
CA GLY A 340 -7.32 7.61 -13.47
C GLY A 340 -6.48 6.65 -12.63
N ALA A 341 -5.73 7.16 -11.65
CA ALA A 341 -4.94 6.34 -10.74
C ALA A 341 -5.82 5.46 -9.81
N VAL A 342 -6.95 5.99 -9.34
CA VAL A 342 -7.96 5.22 -8.58
C VAL A 342 -8.55 4.12 -9.46
N LEU A 343 -8.99 4.47 -10.67
CA LEU A 343 -9.55 3.52 -11.63
C LEU A 343 -8.56 2.39 -11.97
N LEU A 344 -7.30 2.72 -12.22
CA LEU A 344 -6.24 1.75 -12.46
C LEU A 344 -6.03 0.82 -11.26
N SER A 345 -6.03 1.37 -10.05
CA SER A 345 -5.90 0.60 -8.80
C SER A 345 -7.08 -0.37 -8.60
N ASN A 346 -8.25 -0.02 -9.10
CA ASN A 346 -9.45 -0.84 -9.12
C ASN A 346 -9.56 -1.76 -10.36
N ARG A 347 -8.49 -1.86 -11.17
CA ARG A 347 -8.42 -2.66 -12.40
C ARG A 347 -9.41 -2.22 -13.50
N ARG A 348 -9.95 -1.01 -13.43
CA ARG A 348 -10.79 -0.39 -14.46
C ARG A 348 -9.89 0.29 -15.50
N VAL A 349 -9.12 -0.52 -16.22
CA VAL A 349 -7.98 -0.04 -17.03
C VAL A 349 -8.44 0.84 -18.18
N THR A 350 -9.52 0.50 -18.87
CA THR A 350 -10.05 1.28 -19.99
C THR A 350 -10.47 2.69 -19.56
N GLU A 351 -11.14 2.82 -18.44
CA GLU A 351 -11.57 4.10 -17.90
C GLU A 351 -10.40 4.91 -17.36
N ALA A 352 -9.43 4.24 -16.71
CA ALA A 352 -8.18 4.87 -16.30
C ALA A 352 -7.42 5.47 -17.49
N LEU A 353 -7.35 4.75 -18.61
CA LEU A 353 -6.71 5.25 -19.83
C LEU A 353 -7.42 6.48 -20.38
N ALA A 354 -8.75 6.50 -20.40
CA ALA A 354 -9.52 7.66 -20.84
C ALA A 354 -9.22 8.90 -19.98
N ASP A 355 -9.10 8.73 -18.67
CA ASP A 355 -8.75 9.82 -17.77
C ASP A 355 -7.29 10.28 -17.93
N PHE A 356 -6.35 9.37 -18.05
CA PHE A 356 -4.96 9.73 -18.31
C PHE A 356 -4.76 10.38 -19.69
N ASP A 357 -5.53 9.99 -20.71
CA ASP A 357 -5.53 10.66 -22.01
C ASP A 357 -5.98 12.11 -21.89
N ARG A 358 -7.02 12.39 -21.10
CA ARG A 358 -7.47 13.77 -20.81
C ARG A 358 -6.43 14.54 -20.01
N ALA A 359 -5.83 13.95 -18.98
CA ALA A 359 -4.76 14.59 -18.21
C ALA A 359 -3.58 14.99 -19.09
N VAL A 360 -3.12 14.09 -19.96
CA VAL A 360 -2.03 14.37 -20.92
C VAL A 360 -2.43 15.40 -21.96
N ALA A 361 -3.68 15.41 -22.44
CA ALA A 361 -4.16 16.40 -23.40
C ALA A 361 -4.21 17.80 -22.79
N MET A 362 -4.61 17.93 -21.51
CA MET A 362 -4.69 19.22 -20.81
C MET A 362 -3.33 19.75 -20.37
N ALA A 363 -2.36 18.87 -20.08
CA ALA A 363 -1.01 19.26 -19.66
C ALA A 363 0.06 18.40 -20.35
N PRO A 364 0.32 18.62 -21.65
CA PRO A 364 1.15 17.74 -22.47
C PRO A 364 2.65 17.81 -22.17
N THR A 365 3.09 18.74 -21.34
CA THR A 365 4.48 18.92 -20.90
C THR A 365 4.75 18.33 -19.52
N GLU A 366 3.73 17.77 -18.87
CA GLU A 366 3.87 17.16 -17.56
C GLU A 366 4.22 15.66 -17.69
N GLY A 367 5.51 15.35 -17.54
CA GLY A 367 6.05 14.01 -17.75
C GLY A 367 5.40 12.92 -16.87
N HIS A 368 4.99 13.28 -15.65
CA HIS A 368 4.38 12.31 -14.75
C HIS A 368 3.02 11.79 -15.23
N TYR A 369 2.21 12.56 -15.96
CA TYR A 369 0.96 12.05 -16.55
C TYR A 369 1.23 11.05 -17.67
N LEU A 370 2.30 11.28 -18.44
CA LEU A 370 2.75 10.31 -19.45
C LEU A 370 3.21 9.01 -18.79
N HIS A 371 3.98 9.09 -17.69
CA HIS A 371 4.38 7.90 -16.93
C HIS A 371 3.17 7.14 -16.37
N GLN A 372 2.19 7.83 -15.79
CA GLN A 372 0.96 7.19 -15.31
C GLN A 372 0.18 6.52 -16.44
N ARG A 373 0.06 7.17 -17.59
CA ARG A 373 -0.59 6.58 -18.78
C ARG A 373 0.18 5.37 -19.28
N ALA A 374 1.50 5.42 -19.28
CA ALA A 374 2.34 4.25 -19.60
C ALA A 374 2.05 3.08 -18.67
N MET A 375 1.92 3.31 -17.36
CA MET A 375 1.57 2.24 -16.41
C MET A 375 0.20 1.64 -16.70
N ALA A 376 -0.79 2.44 -17.06
CA ALA A 376 -2.11 1.96 -17.46
C ALA A 376 -2.06 1.16 -18.78
N ARG A 377 -1.27 1.63 -19.77
CA ARG A 377 -1.02 0.93 -21.03
C ARG A 377 -0.34 -0.42 -20.81
N LEU A 378 0.61 -0.51 -19.87
CA LEU A 378 1.23 -1.77 -19.48
C LEU A 378 0.23 -2.74 -18.84
N ALA A 379 -0.68 -2.25 -18.01
CA ALA A 379 -1.75 -3.05 -17.46
C ALA A 379 -2.71 -3.59 -18.54
N ASP A 380 -2.88 -2.82 -19.62
CA ASP A 380 -3.65 -3.20 -20.83
C ASP A 380 -2.81 -3.96 -21.88
N ARG A 381 -1.57 -4.35 -21.57
CA ARG A 381 -0.63 -5.05 -22.46
C ARG A 381 -0.22 -4.27 -23.72
N GLN A 382 -0.40 -2.95 -23.72
CA GLN A 382 -0.02 -2.05 -24.81
C GLN A 382 1.45 -1.62 -24.67
N MET A 383 2.39 -2.54 -24.95
CA MET A 383 3.83 -2.34 -24.65
C MET A 383 4.46 -1.20 -25.46
N LEU A 384 4.20 -1.12 -26.77
CA LEU A 384 4.78 -0.07 -27.64
C LEU A 384 4.26 1.33 -27.31
N PRO A 385 2.93 1.55 -27.16
CA PRO A 385 2.42 2.83 -26.69
C PRO A 385 2.94 3.24 -25.31
N ALA A 386 3.12 2.29 -24.38
CA ALA A 386 3.71 2.55 -23.07
C ALA A 386 5.16 3.02 -23.17
N LEU A 387 5.97 2.38 -24.05
CA LEU A 387 7.35 2.78 -24.29
C LEU A 387 7.43 4.21 -24.85
N ALA A 388 6.57 4.55 -25.82
CA ALA A 388 6.52 5.90 -26.38
C ALA A 388 6.17 6.98 -25.33
N ASP A 389 5.25 6.68 -24.42
CA ASP A 389 4.94 7.59 -23.30
C ASP A 389 6.12 7.75 -22.35
N LEU A 390 6.82 6.67 -22.04
CA LEU A 390 8.02 6.72 -21.19
C LEU A 390 9.16 7.49 -21.83
N ASP A 391 9.38 7.33 -23.14
CA ASP A 391 10.38 8.07 -23.89
C ASP A 391 10.11 9.57 -23.81
N ARG A 392 8.85 9.97 -23.99
CA ARG A 392 8.44 11.37 -23.88
C ARG A 392 8.51 11.88 -22.43
N ALA A 393 8.08 11.08 -21.45
CA ALA A 393 8.18 11.43 -20.03
C ALA A 393 9.63 11.70 -19.61
N ILE A 394 10.56 10.86 -20.03
CA ILE A 394 12.00 11.00 -19.75
C ILE A 394 12.62 12.18 -20.51
N THR A 395 12.13 12.50 -21.71
CA THR A 395 12.55 13.70 -22.42
C THR A 395 12.18 14.98 -21.66
N LEU A 396 10.99 15.00 -21.05
CA LEU A 396 10.50 16.13 -20.26
C LEU A 396 11.16 16.20 -18.86
N ALA A 397 11.45 15.04 -18.26
CA ALA A 397 12.08 14.93 -16.95
C ALA A 397 13.25 13.93 -16.98
N PRO A 398 14.45 14.34 -17.46
CA PRO A 398 15.57 13.40 -17.68
C PRO A 398 16.08 12.68 -16.42
N ALA A 399 15.86 13.24 -15.24
CA ALA A 399 16.26 12.66 -13.96
C ALA A 399 15.16 11.83 -13.29
N ASP A 400 13.99 11.63 -13.93
CA ASP A 400 12.90 10.81 -13.37
C ASP A 400 13.33 9.33 -13.27
N ALA A 401 13.72 8.92 -12.06
CA ALA A 401 14.18 7.57 -11.79
C ALA A 401 13.05 6.53 -11.94
N GLU A 402 11.79 6.89 -11.61
CA GLU A 402 10.66 5.95 -11.69
C GLU A 402 10.32 5.65 -13.16
N ALA A 403 10.26 6.66 -14.01
CA ALA A 403 10.03 6.45 -15.43
C ALA A 403 11.19 5.67 -16.10
N ARG A 404 12.44 5.96 -15.71
CA ARG A 404 13.61 5.21 -16.20
C ARG A 404 13.62 3.76 -15.75
N LEU A 405 13.31 3.47 -14.48
CA LEU A 405 13.20 2.10 -13.99
C LEU A 405 12.09 1.33 -14.73
N THR A 406 10.96 1.97 -14.98
CA THR A 406 9.87 1.37 -15.77
C THR A 406 10.32 1.05 -17.19
N ARG A 407 10.98 2.00 -17.87
CA ARG A 407 11.50 1.81 -19.23
C ARG A 407 12.60 0.76 -19.28
N ALA A 408 13.53 0.75 -18.33
CA ALA A 408 14.57 -0.28 -18.22
C ALA A 408 13.96 -1.68 -18.09
N GLY A 409 12.90 -1.83 -17.29
CA GLY A 409 12.17 -3.09 -17.14
C GLY A 409 11.59 -3.60 -18.47
N LEU A 410 11.02 -2.71 -19.28
CA LEU A 410 10.51 -3.01 -20.63
C LEU A 410 11.63 -3.39 -21.59
N ARG A 411 12.71 -2.60 -21.62
CA ARG A 411 13.89 -2.87 -22.45
C ARG A 411 14.52 -4.22 -22.14
N LEU A 412 14.69 -4.57 -20.86
CA LEU A 412 15.16 -5.89 -20.44
C LEU A 412 14.23 -7.02 -20.90
N SER A 413 12.93 -6.79 -20.86
CA SER A 413 11.95 -7.78 -21.34
C SER A 413 11.97 -7.92 -22.86
N GLY A 414 12.27 -6.86 -23.59
CA GLY A 414 12.45 -6.82 -25.05
C GLY A 414 13.85 -7.21 -25.53
N GLY A 415 14.81 -7.47 -24.62
CA GLY A 415 16.18 -7.85 -24.96
C GLY A 415 17.15 -6.69 -25.17
N ASP A 416 16.69 -5.43 -25.08
CA ASP A 416 17.53 -4.23 -25.17
C ASP A 416 18.26 -4.00 -23.84
N ARG A 417 19.34 -4.74 -23.63
CA ARG A 417 20.14 -4.64 -22.41
C ARG A 417 20.94 -3.35 -22.32
N GLU A 418 21.50 -2.88 -23.40
CA GLU A 418 22.32 -1.66 -23.38
C GLU A 418 21.48 -0.42 -23.12
N GLY A 419 20.32 -0.31 -23.75
CA GLY A 419 19.37 0.75 -23.43
C GLY A 419 18.88 0.69 -21.99
N ALA A 420 18.67 -0.52 -21.44
CA ALA A 420 18.31 -0.68 -20.05
C ALA A 420 19.43 -0.25 -19.10
N LYS A 421 20.69 -0.64 -19.35
CA LYS A 421 21.86 -0.22 -18.55
C LYS A 421 22.00 1.31 -18.51
N ALA A 422 21.79 1.98 -19.65
CA ALA A 422 21.82 3.44 -19.70
C ALA A 422 20.76 4.06 -18.81
N ASP A 423 19.51 3.55 -18.82
CA ASP A 423 18.46 4.04 -17.94
C ASP A 423 18.77 3.77 -16.46
N LEU A 424 19.26 2.58 -16.14
CA LEU A 424 19.62 2.19 -14.77
C LEU A 424 20.74 3.07 -14.21
N ALA A 425 21.76 3.41 -15.00
CA ALA A 425 22.86 4.28 -14.58
C ALA A 425 22.37 5.68 -14.19
N VAL A 426 21.45 6.27 -14.96
CA VAL A 426 20.87 7.57 -14.62
C VAL A 426 19.97 7.47 -13.40
N ALA A 427 19.14 6.42 -13.29
CA ALA A 427 18.30 6.19 -12.12
C ALA A 427 19.15 6.01 -10.84
N ASP A 428 20.29 5.35 -10.93
CA ASP A 428 21.21 5.12 -9.80
C ASP A 428 21.77 6.44 -9.24
N THR A 429 22.13 7.37 -10.12
CA THR A 429 22.61 8.69 -9.70
C THR A 429 21.51 9.59 -9.18
N ALA A 430 20.28 9.45 -9.70
CA ALA A 430 19.13 10.26 -9.30
C ALA A 430 18.50 9.83 -7.96
N LEU A 431 18.63 8.54 -7.60
CA LEU A 431 18.04 8.01 -6.37
C LEU A 431 18.89 8.35 -5.14
N ALA A 432 18.25 8.91 -4.12
CA ALA A 432 18.87 9.10 -2.82
C ALA A 432 19.37 7.76 -2.22
N PRO A 433 20.39 7.78 -1.34
CA PRO A 433 20.89 6.56 -0.68
C PRO A 433 19.83 5.76 0.06
N SER A 434 18.86 6.45 0.67
CA SER A 434 17.74 5.87 1.42
C SER A 434 16.52 5.54 0.57
N ALA A 435 16.58 5.79 -0.75
CA ALA A 435 15.40 5.62 -1.60
C ALA A 435 14.97 4.14 -1.72
N ASN A 436 13.67 3.91 -1.61
CA ASN A 436 13.07 2.58 -1.81
C ASN A 436 13.34 2.00 -3.19
N GLY A 437 13.46 2.85 -4.20
CA GLY A 437 13.78 2.47 -5.58
C GLY A 437 15.10 1.72 -5.74
N ARG A 438 16.04 1.85 -4.80
CA ARG A 438 17.33 1.12 -4.83
C ARG A 438 17.16 -0.40 -4.78
N MET A 439 16.13 -0.91 -4.10
CA MET A 439 15.83 -2.35 -4.13
C MET A 439 15.39 -2.80 -5.54
N ALA A 440 14.54 -2.03 -6.20
CA ALA A 440 14.13 -2.31 -7.58
C ALA A 440 15.30 -2.18 -8.55
N LEU A 441 16.14 -1.16 -8.35
CA LEU A 441 17.36 -0.95 -9.12
C LEU A 441 18.33 -2.13 -9.01
N GLY A 442 18.56 -2.65 -7.79
CA GLY A 442 19.36 -3.86 -7.56
C GLY A 442 18.80 -5.08 -8.31
N ALA A 443 17.48 -5.28 -8.27
CA ALA A 443 16.84 -6.37 -9.00
C ALA A 443 17.00 -6.22 -10.54
N MET A 444 16.91 -5.01 -11.05
CA MET A 444 17.09 -4.76 -12.49
C MET A 444 18.53 -4.89 -12.92
N TYR A 445 19.50 -4.49 -12.11
CA TYR A 445 20.90 -4.72 -12.38
C TYR A 445 21.24 -6.24 -12.44
N ASN A 446 20.66 -7.06 -11.55
CA ASN A 446 20.78 -8.52 -11.67
C ASN A 446 20.25 -9.04 -13.03
N ARG A 447 19.10 -8.52 -13.50
CA ARG A 447 18.54 -8.90 -14.80
C ARG A 447 19.36 -8.38 -15.99
N ALA A 448 20.09 -7.28 -15.80
CA ALA A 448 20.96 -6.66 -16.80
C ALA A 448 22.36 -7.29 -16.86
N ASP A 449 22.61 -8.36 -16.11
CA ASP A 449 23.93 -9.00 -15.92
C ASP A 449 25.00 -8.03 -15.37
N MET A 450 24.61 -7.20 -14.36
CA MET A 450 25.45 -6.23 -13.66
C MET A 450 25.48 -6.54 -12.14
N PRO A 451 26.06 -7.65 -11.71
CA PRO A 451 25.94 -8.12 -10.33
C PRO A 451 26.65 -7.20 -9.31
N GLU A 452 27.74 -6.50 -9.72
CA GLU A 452 28.42 -5.53 -8.85
C GLU A 452 27.50 -4.38 -8.45
N ALA A 453 26.86 -3.75 -9.43
CA ALA A 453 25.91 -2.67 -9.21
C ALA A 453 24.67 -3.15 -8.42
N SER A 454 24.23 -4.38 -8.70
CA SER A 454 23.15 -5.03 -7.96
C SER A 454 23.50 -5.19 -6.48
N ALA A 455 24.65 -5.81 -6.16
CA ALA A 455 25.09 -6.02 -4.79
C ALA A 455 25.25 -4.69 -4.03
N ALA A 456 25.81 -3.66 -4.67
CA ALA A 456 25.98 -2.33 -4.10
C ALA A 456 24.64 -1.69 -3.74
N ASN A 457 23.65 -1.74 -4.63
CA ASN A 457 22.32 -1.18 -4.39
C ASN A 457 21.55 -1.93 -3.30
N TYR A 458 21.60 -3.24 -3.27
CA TYR A 458 21.03 -4.02 -2.16
C TYR A 458 21.73 -3.75 -0.83
N ALA A 459 23.07 -3.67 -0.81
CA ALA A 459 23.84 -3.35 0.40
C ALA A 459 23.45 -1.96 0.95
N GLN A 460 23.32 -0.98 0.07
CA GLN A 460 22.91 0.36 0.46
C GLN A 460 21.48 0.39 1.02
N TRP A 461 20.55 -0.28 0.34
CA TRP A 461 19.17 -0.40 0.80
C TRP A 461 19.09 -1.11 2.15
N LEU A 462 19.79 -2.22 2.34
CA LEU A 462 19.83 -3.00 3.58
C LEU A 462 20.36 -2.22 4.79
N ARG A 463 21.31 -1.28 4.58
CA ARG A 463 21.83 -0.41 5.66
C ARG A 463 20.77 0.55 6.19
N THR A 464 19.91 1.06 5.31
CA THR A 464 18.92 2.10 5.63
C THR A 464 17.54 1.54 6.04
N HIS A 465 17.20 0.31 5.60
CA HIS A 465 15.88 -0.31 5.80
C HIS A 465 15.95 -1.50 6.76
N ARG A 466 16.31 -1.24 8.03
CA ARG A 466 16.58 -2.31 9.00
C ARG A 466 15.35 -3.11 9.43
N ASP A 467 14.17 -2.48 9.44
CA ASP A 467 12.90 -3.06 9.92
C ASP A 467 11.90 -3.33 8.79
N ASP A 468 12.35 -3.26 7.52
CA ASP A 468 11.49 -3.48 6.36
C ASP A 468 11.17 -4.96 6.16
N GLY A 469 9.88 -5.28 5.95
CA GLY A 469 9.42 -6.64 5.67
C GLY A 469 10.01 -7.25 4.38
N ARG A 470 10.55 -6.43 3.47
CA ARG A 470 11.20 -6.87 2.24
C ARG A 470 12.68 -7.23 2.43
N ARG A 471 13.23 -7.12 3.66
CA ARG A 471 14.65 -7.45 3.92
C ARG A 471 15.03 -8.85 3.46
N GLY A 472 14.15 -9.85 3.63
CA GLY A 472 14.39 -11.20 3.15
C GLY A 472 14.65 -11.25 1.64
N ALA A 473 13.87 -10.51 0.86
CA ALA A 473 14.05 -10.41 -0.60
C ALA A 473 15.33 -9.63 -0.98
N ALA A 474 15.66 -8.55 -0.26
CA ALA A 474 16.88 -7.77 -0.52
C ALA A 474 18.14 -8.55 -0.16
N LEU A 475 18.17 -9.28 0.98
CA LEU A 475 19.24 -10.19 1.35
C LEU A 475 19.43 -11.29 0.30
N ASN A 476 18.34 -11.91 -0.16
CA ASN A 476 18.41 -12.88 -1.24
C ASN A 476 18.97 -12.27 -2.53
N GLY A 477 18.55 -11.05 -2.88
CA GLY A 477 19.06 -10.35 -4.07
C GLY A 477 20.54 -10.07 -3.99
N ARG A 478 21.07 -9.68 -2.82
CA ARG A 478 22.51 -9.48 -2.60
C ARG A 478 23.27 -10.80 -2.60
N CYS A 479 22.76 -11.81 -1.88
CA CYS A 479 23.31 -13.17 -1.91
C CYS A 479 23.46 -13.69 -3.35
N TRP A 480 22.42 -13.58 -4.16
CA TRP A 480 22.45 -13.97 -5.57
C TRP A 480 23.53 -13.21 -6.34
N ALA A 481 23.62 -11.90 -6.22
CA ALA A 481 24.60 -11.07 -6.91
C ALA A 481 26.04 -11.47 -6.55
N LEU A 482 26.34 -11.66 -5.26
CA LEU A 482 27.63 -12.13 -4.79
C LEU A 482 27.95 -13.55 -5.29
N ALA A 483 26.98 -14.44 -5.27
CA ALA A 483 27.13 -15.80 -5.80
C ALA A 483 27.44 -15.81 -7.30
N VAL A 484 26.77 -14.95 -8.09
CA VAL A 484 27.04 -14.80 -9.54
C VAL A 484 28.46 -14.31 -9.76
N MET A 485 28.94 -13.34 -8.98
CA MET A 485 30.33 -12.87 -9.04
C MET A 485 31.37 -13.91 -8.62
N GLY A 486 30.97 -14.90 -7.81
CA GLY A 486 31.87 -15.91 -7.27
C GLY A 486 32.86 -15.36 -6.24
N ARG A 487 32.54 -14.24 -5.60
CA ARG A 487 33.37 -13.59 -4.55
C ARG A 487 32.52 -13.21 -3.33
N ASP A 488 33.17 -12.95 -2.22
CA ASP A 488 32.54 -12.63 -0.94
C ASP A 488 31.48 -13.69 -0.54
N LEU A 489 31.81 -14.97 -0.81
CA LEU A 489 30.89 -16.11 -0.68
C LEU A 489 30.46 -16.37 0.76
N ASP A 490 31.26 -15.97 1.76
CA ASP A 490 30.88 -16.06 3.17
C ASP A 490 29.77 -15.05 3.48
N GLU A 491 29.92 -13.79 3.05
CA GLU A 491 28.86 -12.78 3.17
C GLU A 491 27.59 -13.19 2.41
N ALA A 492 27.74 -13.76 1.23
CA ALA A 492 26.63 -14.29 0.46
C ALA A 492 25.88 -15.40 1.21
N LEU A 493 26.60 -16.31 1.85
CA LEU A 493 25.99 -17.38 2.65
C LEU A 493 25.24 -16.84 3.86
N ASP A 494 25.84 -15.87 4.57
CA ASP A 494 25.21 -15.20 5.71
C ASP A 494 23.91 -14.49 5.29
N ASP A 495 23.91 -13.80 4.17
CA ASP A 495 22.74 -13.16 3.60
C ASP A 495 21.63 -14.16 3.27
N CYS A 496 21.96 -15.25 2.58
CA CYS A 496 20.98 -16.27 2.27
C CYS A 496 20.43 -16.96 3.53
N ASN A 497 21.27 -17.23 4.53
CA ASN A 497 20.84 -17.78 5.81
C ASN A 497 19.91 -16.80 6.55
N ALA A 498 20.23 -15.51 6.56
CA ALA A 498 19.39 -14.46 7.14
C ALA A 498 18.05 -14.34 6.39
N ALA A 499 18.08 -14.42 5.06
CA ALA A 499 16.88 -14.42 4.23
C ALA A 499 15.96 -15.61 4.54
N LEU A 500 16.51 -16.82 4.71
CA LEU A 500 15.74 -18.02 5.08
C LEU A 500 15.12 -17.94 6.48
N LYS A 501 15.76 -17.24 7.43
CA LYS A 501 15.14 -16.97 8.75
C LYS A 501 13.90 -16.09 8.61
N LEU A 502 13.91 -15.13 7.68
CA LEU A 502 12.78 -14.23 7.41
C LEU A 502 11.71 -14.86 6.51
N THR A 503 12.13 -15.75 5.60
CA THR A 503 11.26 -16.43 4.61
C THR A 503 11.54 -17.92 4.57
N PRO A 504 11.15 -18.68 5.61
CA PRO A 504 11.45 -20.12 5.70
C PRO A 504 10.95 -20.90 4.49
N GLY A 505 11.80 -21.79 3.95
CA GLY A 505 11.45 -22.66 2.83
C GLY A 505 11.26 -21.95 1.48
N SER A 506 11.64 -20.69 1.35
CA SER A 506 11.56 -19.95 0.08
C SER A 506 12.41 -20.61 -1.01
N PRO A 507 11.82 -21.11 -2.11
CA PRO A 507 12.57 -21.79 -3.15
C PRO A 507 13.58 -20.87 -3.85
N ASN A 508 13.32 -19.56 -3.92
CA ASN A 508 14.26 -18.61 -4.51
C ASN A 508 15.51 -18.43 -3.62
N VAL A 509 15.33 -18.42 -2.30
CA VAL A 509 16.46 -18.27 -1.37
C VAL A 509 17.27 -19.56 -1.29
N LEU A 510 16.60 -20.71 -1.27
CA LEU A 510 17.26 -22.02 -1.35
C LEU A 510 18.11 -22.15 -2.62
N ASP A 511 17.56 -21.75 -3.77
CA ASP A 511 18.27 -21.73 -5.06
C ASP A 511 19.52 -20.82 -5.04
N SER A 512 19.39 -19.62 -4.45
CA SER A 512 20.53 -18.71 -4.32
C SER A 512 21.60 -19.28 -3.38
N ARG A 513 21.20 -19.87 -2.24
CA ARG A 513 22.13 -20.48 -1.29
C ARG A 513 22.84 -21.69 -1.88
N ALA A 514 22.10 -22.49 -2.66
CA ALA A 514 22.67 -23.61 -3.39
C ALA A 514 23.76 -23.15 -4.38
N LEU A 515 23.56 -22.02 -5.07
CA LEU A 515 24.59 -21.45 -5.94
C LEU A 515 25.84 -21.01 -5.15
N VAL A 516 25.66 -20.38 -3.97
CA VAL A 516 26.78 -20.03 -3.08
C VAL A 516 27.57 -21.28 -2.68
N GLN A 517 26.87 -22.33 -2.24
CA GLN A 517 27.49 -23.60 -1.83
C GLN A 517 28.19 -24.31 -3.00
N LEU A 518 27.58 -24.30 -4.19
CA LEU A 518 28.22 -24.80 -5.41
C LEU A 518 29.54 -24.07 -5.71
N ARG A 519 29.57 -22.75 -5.57
CA ARG A 519 30.79 -21.93 -5.75
C ARG A 519 31.85 -22.19 -4.69
N ARG A 520 31.43 -22.49 -3.46
CA ARG A 520 32.33 -22.87 -2.35
C ARG A 520 32.84 -24.30 -2.46
N GLY A 521 32.28 -25.11 -3.36
CA GLY A 521 32.61 -26.53 -3.51
C GLY A 521 31.90 -27.45 -2.52
N ASP A 522 30.98 -26.92 -1.70
CA ASP A 522 30.14 -27.75 -0.82
C ASP A 522 28.99 -28.39 -1.62
N LEU A 523 29.35 -29.43 -2.38
CA LEU A 523 28.41 -30.10 -3.29
C LEU A 523 27.25 -30.79 -2.58
N PRO A 524 27.44 -31.46 -1.42
CA PRO A 524 26.32 -32.05 -0.66
C PRO A 524 25.28 -31.03 -0.26
N ALA A 525 25.70 -29.90 0.30
CA ALA A 525 24.80 -28.85 0.72
C ALA A 525 24.11 -28.16 -0.47
N ALA A 526 24.84 -27.93 -1.58
CA ALA A 526 24.27 -27.38 -2.80
C ALA A 526 23.16 -28.27 -3.38
N LEU A 527 23.39 -29.57 -3.46
CA LEU A 527 22.41 -30.54 -3.94
C LEU A 527 21.17 -30.58 -3.05
N ALA A 528 21.34 -30.57 -1.72
CA ALA A 528 20.23 -30.56 -0.76
C ALA A 528 19.34 -29.33 -0.90
N ASP A 529 19.92 -28.14 -1.08
CA ASP A 529 19.17 -26.91 -1.27
C ASP A 529 18.46 -26.86 -2.62
N TYR A 530 19.10 -27.32 -3.72
CA TYR A 530 18.42 -27.45 -5.02
C TYR A 530 17.26 -28.45 -4.94
N ASP A 531 17.43 -29.59 -4.26
CA ASP A 531 16.36 -30.56 -4.06
C ASP A 531 15.17 -29.95 -3.32
N ALA A 532 15.45 -29.19 -2.27
CA ALA A 532 14.41 -28.49 -1.50
C ALA A 532 13.69 -27.42 -2.35
N ALA A 533 14.42 -26.65 -3.15
CA ALA A 533 13.85 -25.67 -4.05
C ALA A 533 12.98 -26.31 -5.14
N LEU A 534 13.46 -27.38 -5.77
CA LEU A 534 12.77 -28.10 -6.84
C LEU A 534 11.55 -28.89 -6.33
N LYS A 535 11.53 -29.32 -5.07
CA LYS A 535 10.34 -29.89 -4.43
C LYS A 535 9.16 -28.92 -4.43
N VAL A 536 9.43 -27.62 -4.28
CA VAL A 536 8.41 -26.55 -4.30
C VAL A 536 8.11 -26.10 -5.74
N ARG A 537 9.15 -26.02 -6.59
CA ARG A 537 9.06 -25.56 -7.98
C ARG A 537 9.75 -26.53 -8.94
N PRO A 538 9.11 -27.66 -9.30
CA PRO A 538 9.75 -28.73 -10.07
C PRO A 538 10.21 -28.33 -11.47
N ARG A 539 9.65 -27.28 -12.05
CA ARG A 539 9.95 -26.80 -13.41
C ARG A 539 10.77 -25.50 -13.43
N GLN A 540 11.62 -25.27 -12.44
CA GLN A 540 12.52 -24.12 -12.42
C GLN A 540 13.80 -24.45 -13.20
N ALA A 541 13.89 -23.94 -14.45
CA ALA A 541 14.98 -24.26 -15.38
C ALA A 541 16.37 -24.00 -14.81
N TRP A 542 16.56 -22.86 -14.12
CA TRP A 542 17.85 -22.52 -13.52
C TRP A 542 18.26 -23.52 -12.43
N SER A 543 17.38 -23.80 -11.46
CA SER A 543 17.69 -24.75 -10.38
C SER A 543 18.01 -26.15 -10.91
N LEU A 544 17.28 -26.61 -11.95
CA LEU A 544 17.59 -27.88 -12.65
C LEU A 544 18.98 -27.83 -13.28
N TYR A 545 19.29 -26.75 -14.01
CA TYR A 545 20.58 -26.67 -14.70
C TYR A 545 21.75 -26.61 -13.72
N ALA A 546 21.67 -25.76 -12.68
CA ALA A 546 22.71 -25.61 -11.69
C ALA A 546 22.85 -26.86 -10.79
N ARG A 547 21.75 -27.56 -10.46
CA ARG A 547 21.79 -28.88 -9.86
C ARG A 547 22.52 -29.89 -10.73
N GLY A 548 22.30 -29.83 -12.05
CA GLY A 548 23.05 -30.66 -13.02
C GLY A 548 24.55 -30.39 -12.98
N ILE A 549 24.98 -29.13 -12.80
CA ILE A 549 26.41 -28.79 -12.63
C ILE A 549 26.94 -29.35 -11.30
N ALA A 550 26.21 -29.19 -10.21
CA ALA A 550 26.58 -29.72 -8.89
C ALA A 550 26.70 -31.26 -8.92
N ALA A 551 25.75 -31.93 -9.55
CA ALA A 551 25.75 -33.40 -9.72
C ALA A 551 26.96 -33.87 -10.55
N ALA A 552 27.30 -33.17 -11.64
CA ALA A 552 28.47 -33.49 -12.44
C ALA A 552 29.78 -33.37 -11.61
N LYS A 553 29.92 -32.27 -10.87
CA LYS A 553 31.07 -32.07 -9.97
C LYS A 553 31.14 -33.10 -8.82
N ALA A 554 29.99 -33.65 -8.41
CA ALA A 554 29.89 -34.73 -7.43
C ALA A 554 30.05 -36.14 -8.01
N GLY A 555 30.40 -36.27 -9.29
CA GLY A 555 30.56 -37.57 -9.97
C GLY A 555 29.26 -38.26 -10.34
N ARG A 556 28.10 -37.62 -10.21
CA ARG A 556 26.76 -38.17 -10.49
C ARG A 556 26.35 -37.90 -11.94
N ALA A 557 27.06 -38.54 -12.88
CA ALA A 557 26.97 -38.20 -14.31
C ALA A 557 25.56 -38.37 -14.90
N GLU A 558 24.80 -39.40 -14.52
CA GLU A 558 23.45 -39.61 -15.01
C GLU A 558 22.46 -38.57 -14.54
N GLU A 559 22.49 -38.23 -13.23
CA GLU A 559 21.69 -37.13 -12.68
C GLU A 559 22.03 -35.80 -13.36
N ALA A 560 23.30 -35.54 -13.62
CA ALA A 560 23.75 -34.33 -14.27
C ALA A 560 23.16 -34.20 -15.68
N ARG A 561 23.20 -35.28 -16.48
CA ARG A 561 22.60 -35.30 -17.81
C ARG A 561 21.09 -35.10 -17.77
N ALA A 562 20.39 -35.82 -16.90
CA ALA A 562 18.94 -35.75 -16.77
C ALA A 562 18.48 -34.31 -16.37
N ASN A 563 19.14 -33.70 -15.39
CA ASN A 563 18.81 -32.35 -14.94
C ASN A 563 19.07 -31.29 -16.02
N ARG A 564 20.22 -31.36 -16.73
CA ARG A 564 20.54 -30.44 -17.83
C ARG A 564 19.53 -30.58 -18.98
N ALA A 565 19.17 -31.79 -19.36
CA ALA A 565 18.17 -32.05 -20.39
C ALA A 565 16.80 -31.48 -20.01
N ALA A 566 16.35 -31.71 -18.77
CA ALA A 566 15.09 -31.15 -18.25
C ALA A 566 15.11 -29.61 -18.25
N ALA A 567 16.23 -28.99 -17.85
CA ALA A 567 16.38 -27.53 -17.85
C ALA A 567 16.31 -26.95 -19.26
N LEU A 568 17.01 -27.54 -20.23
CA LEU A 568 17.04 -27.12 -21.63
C LEU A 568 15.66 -27.29 -22.31
N ALA A 569 14.89 -28.31 -21.94
CA ALA A 569 13.53 -28.49 -22.43
C ALA A 569 12.58 -27.37 -21.96
N ILE A 570 12.87 -26.72 -20.80
CA ILE A 570 12.09 -25.59 -20.27
C ILE A 570 12.61 -24.26 -20.87
N ASN A 571 13.93 -24.09 -20.91
CA ASN A 571 14.61 -22.90 -21.43
C ASN A 571 15.86 -23.29 -22.20
N SER A 572 15.78 -23.26 -23.54
CA SER A 572 16.88 -23.64 -24.44
C SER A 572 18.13 -22.76 -24.29
N ARG A 573 17.99 -21.54 -23.75
CA ARG A 573 19.12 -20.58 -23.53
C ARG A 573 19.74 -20.64 -22.17
N ILE A 574 19.34 -21.59 -21.29
CA ILE A 574 19.81 -21.63 -19.90
C ILE A 574 21.32 -21.88 -19.81
N GLY A 575 21.89 -22.63 -20.75
CA GLY A 575 23.33 -22.86 -20.83
C GLY A 575 24.14 -21.57 -21.11
N GLU A 576 23.63 -20.71 -21.99
CA GLU A 576 24.25 -19.42 -22.27
C GLU A 576 24.23 -18.53 -21.02
N GLN A 577 23.15 -18.60 -20.25
CA GLN A 577 23.06 -17.88 -18.96
C GLN A 577 24.12 -18.39 -17.98
N ALA A 578 24.23 -19.69 -17.82
CA ALA A 578 25.24 -20.31 -16.95
C ALA A 578 26.68 -19.94 -17.37
N LYS A 579 26.95 -19.93 -18.67
CA LYS A 579 28.24 -19.54 -19.23
C LYS A 579 28.59 -18.08 -18.90
N ARG A 580 27.62 -17.16 -19.05
CA ARG A 580 27.83 -15.75 -18.65
C ARG A 580 28.14 -15.58 -17.16
N MET A 581 27.67 -16.49 -16.32
CA MET A 581 27.96 -16.53 -14.89
C MET A 581 29.28 -17.27 -14.57
N GLY A 582 30.03 -17.76 -15.57
CA GLY A 582 31.24 -18.58 -15.37
C GLY A 582 30.94 -19.92 -14.68
N LEU A 583 29.81 -20.52 -15.01
CA LEU A 583 29.38 -21.84 -14.55
C LEU A 583 29.30 -22.78 -15.76
N GLU A 584 30.28 -23.65 -15.92
CA GLU A 584 30.36 -24.64 -16.97
C GLU A 584 30.31 -26.08 -16.43
#